data_6e396fec4c074b461ee81ca15a5f4ada
#
_entry.id   6e396fec4c074b461ee81ca15a5f4ada
#
_cell.length_a   1.000
_cell.length_b   1.000
_cell.length_c   1.000
_cell.angle_alpha   90.00
_cell.angle_beta   90.00
_cell.angle_gamma   90.00
#
_symmetry.space_group_name_H-M   'P 1'
#
loop_
_entity.id
_entity.type
_entity.pdbx_description
1 polymer ?
#
loop_
_entity_poly.entity_id
_entity_poly.type
_entity_poly.pdbx_seq_one_letter_code
_entity_poly.pdbx_strand_id
1 'polypeptide(L)'
;MKRSSNRFGVALVVVTLLAVAGTGVYGQGQTQNQPPSPARSRSDEMLDRWNDIGNKLIAMAQDFPEDKYDFKVQKDERTFAENLLHAAALDFVLIRRVSGSNLGPNFGEGDNPSRDLFKTKADVVKFVQEAVADGARVIQQQGDAGLDNTSKFLGNRLAHNSSIWMLAIEHSGEHYGQLVVYYRANNLVPPDSRR
;
A
#
# COMPACT_ATOMS: atom_id res chain seq x y z
N MET A 1 39.39 99.36 -15.41
CA MET A 1 38.81 98.55 -16.47
C MET A 1 39.66 97.34 -16.68
N LYS A 2 39.29 96.18 -16.14
CA LYS A 2 40.00 94.92 -16.34
C LYS A 2 38.96 93.84 -16.68
N ARG A 3 39.06 93.27 -17.89
CA ARG A 3 38.27 92.19 -18.35
C ARG A 3 38.77 90.86 -17.73
N SER A 4 37.87 90.20 -17.05
CA SER A 4 38.13 88.81 -16.57
C SER A 4 37.55 87.82 -17.61
N SER A 5 38.37 86.97 -18.12
CA SER A 5 37.98 85.89 -19.04
C SER A 5 37.74 84.64 -18.27
N ASN A 6 36.52 84.19 -18.18
CA ASN A 6 36.15 82.88 -17.63
C ASN A 6 36.39 81.78 -18.69
N ARG A 7 37.31 80.88 -18.39
CA ARG A 7 37.46 79.64 -19.13
C ARG A 7 36.64 78.55 -18.50
N PHE A 8 35.60 78.16 -19.18
CA PHE A 8 34.86 76.94 -18.82
C PHE A 8 35.66 75.70 -19.25
N GLY A 9 36.15 74.96 -18.26
CA GLY A 9 36.71 73.64 -18.50
C GLY A 9 35.59 72.60 -18.63
N VAL A 10 35.56 71.97 -19.78
CA VAL A 10 34.64 70.83 -20.03
C VAL A 10 35.30 69.59 -19.42
N ALA A 11 34.74 69.08 -18.33
CA ALA A 11 35.17 67.81 -17.77
C ALA A 11 34.50 66.67 -18.57
N LEU A 12 35.35 65.91 -19.26
CA LEU A 12 34.90 64.71 -19.98
C LEU A 12 34.73 63.59 -18.95
N VAL A 13 33.52 63.24 -18.63
CA VAL A 13 33.19 62.07 -17.82
C VAL A 13 33.22 60.85 -18.71
N VAL A 14 34.28 60.04 -18.63
CA VAL A 14 34.36 58.72 -19.28
C VAL A 14 33.59 57.73 -18.38
N VAL A 15 32.39 57.37 -18.80
CA VAL A 15 31.64 56.26 -18.16
C VAL A 15 32.12 54.97 -18.74
N THR A 16 32.98 54.27 -17.97
CA THR A 16 33.36 52.91 -18.26
C THR A 16 32.25 51.94 -17.89
N LEU A 17 31.54 51.45 -18.89
CA LEU A 17 30.59 50.33 -18.72
C LEU A 17 31.39 49.04 -18.51
N LEU A 18 31.47 48.59 -17.27
CA LEU A 18 31.87 47.22 -16.97
C LEU A 18 30.73 46.27 -17.30
N ALA A 19 30.84 45.61 -18.46
CA ALA A 19 29.98 44.48 -18.78
C ALA A 19 30.40 43.29 -17.92
N VAL A 20 29.66 43.05 -16.84
CA VAL A 20 29.79 41.80 -16.07
C VAL A 20 29.10 40.70 -16.89
N ALA A 21 29.90 39.95 -17.66
CA ALA A 21 29.47 38.72 -18.28
C ALA A 21 29.25 37.69 -17.16
N GLY A 22 28.01 37.65 -16.62
CA GLY A 22 27.57 36.57 -15.76
C GLY A 22 27.52 35.28 -16.53
N THR A 23 28.59 34.47 -16.46
CA THR A 23 28.52 33.06 -16.89
C THR A 23 27.64 32.34 -15.90
N GLY A 24 26.32 32.33 -16.19
CA GLY A 24 25.40 31.42 -15.53
C GLY A 24 25.84 30.00 -15.83
N VAL A 25 26.58 29.39 -14.91
CA VAL A 25 26.78 27.94 -14.89
C VAL A 25 25.42 27.33 -14.62
N TYR A 26 24.65 27.09 -15.67
CA TYR A 26 23.55 26.14 -15.59
C TYR A 26 24.21 24.79 -15.30
N GLY A 27 24.27 24.43 -14.04
CA GLY A 27 24.54 23.07 -13.61
C GLY A 27 23.49 22.17 -14.25
N GLN A 28 23.84 21.62 -15.42
CA GLN A 28 23.13 20.44 -15.93
C GLN A 28 23.36 19.40 -14.87
N GLY A 29 22.32 19.15 -14.04
CA GLY A 29 22.27 17.99 -13.20
C GLY A 29 22.52 16.81 -14.13
N GLN A 30 23.74 16.29 -14.09
CA GLN A 30 24.03 14.98 -14.65
C GLN A 30 23.11 14.03 -13.89
N THR A 31 21.97 13.67 -14.49
CA THR A 31 21.30 12.42 -14.16
C THR A 31 22.37 11.37 -14.39
N GLN A 32 23.04 10.98 -13.31
CA GLN A 32 23.99 9.88 -13.32
C GLN A 32 23.21 8.72 -13.95
N ASN A 33 23.64 8.25 -15.11
CA ASN A 33 23.22 7.00 -15.71
C ASN A 33 23.73 5.86 -14.81
N GLN A 34 23.18 5.80 -13.61
CA GLN A 34 23.40 4.68 -12.71
C GLN A 34 22.71 3.48 -13.36
N PRO A 35 23.41 2.38 -13.59
CA PRO A 35 22.75 1.20 -14.15
C PRO A 35 21.58 0.84 -13.26
N PRO A 36 20.45 0.36 -13.82
CA PRO A 36 19.31 -0.04 -13.02
C PRO A 36 19.74 -1.05 -11.98
N SER A 37 19.25 -0.88 -10.76
CA SER A 37 19.47 -1.86 -9.69
C SER A 37 19.00 -3.23 -10.15
N PRO A 38 19.67 -4.32 -9.74
CA PRO A 38 19.18 -5.69 -10.01
C PRO A 38 17.72 -5.82 -9.60
N ALA A 39 16.93 -6.56 -10.38
CA ALA A 39 15.57 -6.90 -9.99
C ALA A 39 15.59 -7.64 -8.65
N ARG A 40 14.63 -7.32 -7.78
CA ARG A 40 14.42 -8.04 -6.52
C ARG A 40 13.95 -9.47 -6.81
N SER A 41 14.00 -10.36 -5.81
CA SER A 41 13.40 -11.69 -5.94
C SER A 41 11.89 -11.58 -6.15
N ARG A 42 11.29 -12.54 -6.85
CA ARG A 42 9.83 -12.56 -7.07
C ARG A 42 9.06 -12.71 -5.75
N SER A 43 9.63 -13.44 -4.81
CA SER A 43 9.04 -13.59 -3.47
C SER A 43 9.10 -12.29 -2.67
N ASP A 44 10.17 -11.48 -2.78
CA ASP A 44 10.21 -10.15 -2.15
C ASP A 44 9.19 -9.21 -2.76
N GLU A 45 9.01 -9.21 -4.08
CA GLU A 45 8.00 -8.40 -4.75
C GLU A 45 6.57 -8.86 -4.37
N MET A 46 6.35 -10.16 -4.24
CA MET A 46 5.08 -10.72 -3.77
C MET A 46 4.80 -10.31 -2.32
N LEU A 47 5.82 -10.38 -1.46
CA LEU A 47 5.73 -9.98 -0.05
C LEU A 47 5.38 -8.50 0.10
N ASP A 48 5.98 -7.62 -0.71
CA ASP A 48 5.66 -6.20 -0.68
C ASP A 48 4.19 -5.94 -1.01
N ARG A 49 3.66 -6.59 -2.05
CA ARG A 49 2.25 -6.45 -2.42
C ARG A 49 1.30 -7.02 -1.38
N TRP A 50 1.66 -8.17 -0.81
CA TRP A 50 0.92 -8.78 0.30
C TRP A 50 0.86 -7.84 1.50
N ASN A 51 2.00 -7.31 1.92
CA ASN A 51 2.07 -6.40 3.05
C ASN A 51 1.37 -5.06 2.78
N ASP A 52 1.43 -4.53 1.55
CA ASP A 52 0.74 -3.28 1.21
C ASP A 52 -0.77 -3.41 1.40
N ILE A 53 -1.39 -4.42 0.79
CA ILE A 53 -2.84 -4.60 0.93
C ILE A 53 -3.24 -5.05 2.35
N GLY A 54 -2.45 -5.92 2.98
CA GLY A 54 -2.69 -6.38 4.34
C GLY A 54 -2.65 -5.24 5.36
N ASN A 55 -1.67 -4.34 5.26
CA ASN A 55 -1.58 -3.16 6.12
C ASN A 55 -2.75 -2.21 5.93
N LYS A 56 -3.27 -2.06 4.70
CA LYS A 56 -4.48 -1.28 4.43
C LYS A 56 -5.70 -1.88 5.11
N LEU A 57 -5.89 -3.21 5.04
CA LEU A 57 -7.00 -3.88 5.73
C LEU A 57 -6.88 -3.77 7.26
N ILE A 58 -5.67 -3.93 7.82
CA ILE A 58 -5.41 -3.74 9.25
C ILE A 58 -5.74 -2.30 9.66
N ALA A 59 -5.28 -1.30 8.89
CA ALA A 59 -5.58 0.10 9.18
C ALA A 59 -7.08 0.39 9.16
N MET A 60 -7.82 -0.16 8.17
CA MET A 60 -9.28 -0.05 8.11
C MET A 60 -9.93 -0.67 9.36
N ALA A 61 -9.51 -1.88 9.74
CA ALA A 61 -10.03 -2.56 10.92
C ALA A 61 -9.77 -1.76 12.21
N GLN A 62 -8.56 -1.25 12.38
CA GLN A 62 -8.18 -0.51 13.59
C GLN A 62 -8.86 0.86 13.70
N ASP A 63 -9.08 1.54 12.59
CA ASP A 63 -9.57 2.92 12.57
C ASP A 63 -11.10 3.03 12.61
N PHE A 64 -11.83 2.10 11.96
CA PHE A 64 -13.29 2.20 11.89
C PHE A 64 -13.93 2.16 13.29
N PRO A 65 -14.95 3.02 13.58
CA PRO A 65 -15.60 3.08 14.89
C PRO A 65 -16.24 1.74 15.28
N GLU A 66 -16.02 1.30 16.52
CA GLU A 66 -16.51 0.00 17.01
C GLU A 66 -18.03 -0.12 16.98
N ASP A 67 -18.72 0.95 17.32
CA ASP A 67 -20.19 1.04 17.27
C ASP A 67 -20.77 0.89 15.87
N LYS A 68 -19.93 0.93 14.84
CA LYS A 68 -20.30 0.79 13.43
C LYS A 68 -19.83 -0.53 12.79
N TYR A 69 -19.23 -1.42 13.56
CA TYR A 69 -18.73 -2.69 13.02
C TYR A 69 -19.83 -3.57 12.40
N ASP A 70 -21.05 -3.47 12.93
CA ASP A 70 -22.20 -4.20 12.41
C ASP A 70 -23.07 -3.34 11.44
N PHE A 71 -22.54 -2.19 10.99
CA PHE A 71 -23.19 -1.37 9.98
C PHE A 71 -23.16 -2.08 8.61
N LYS A 72 -24.28 -1.98 7.87
CA LYS A 72 -24.45 -2.44 6.49
C LYS A 72 -24.72 -1.25 5.58
N VAL A 73 -24.10 -1.24 4.40
CA VAL A 73 -24.39 -0.22 3.37
C VAL A 73 -25.82 -0.43 2.83
N GLN A 74 -26.21 -1.68 2.65
CA GLN A 74 -27.57 -2.07 2.27
C GLN A 74 -27.93 -3.42 2.89
N LYS A 75 -29.23 -3.77 2.84
CA LYS A 75 -29.81 -4.90 3.58
C LYS A 75 -29.10 -6.24 3.33
N ASP A 76 -28.78 -6.53 2.08
CA ASP A 76 -28.27 -7.84 1.66
C ASP A 76 -26.74 -7.92 1.61
N GLU A 77 -26.05 -6.83 2.03
CA GLU A 77 -24.61 -6.78 2.15
C GLU A 77 -24.11 -7.39 3.47
N ARG A 78 -22.83 -7.75 3.50
CA ARG A 78 -22.11 -8.04 4.76
C ARG A 78 -22.08 -6.80 5.64
N THR A 79 -21.95 -6.96 6.95
CA THR A 79 -21.52 -5.87 7.83
C THR A 79 -20.06 -5.52 7.56
N PHE A 80 -19.60 -4.37 8.06
CA PHE A 80 -18.18 -4.00 8.01
C PHE A 80 -17.27 -5.10 8.59
N ALA A 81 -17.65 -5.63 9.77
CA ALA A 81 -16.92 -6.71 10.41
C ALA A 81 -16.92 -8.01 9.59
N GLU A 82 -18.08 -8.41 9.07
CA GLU A 82 -18.21 -9.62 8.23
C GLU A 82 -17.40 -9.50 6.94
N ASN A 83 -17.26 -8.30 6.38
CA ASN A 83 -16.44 -8.05 5.20
C ASN A 83 -14.95 -8.29 5.50
N LEU A 84 -14.44 -7.75 6.62
CA LEU A 84 -13.07 -7.99 7.09
C LEU A 84 -12.82 -9.47 7.41
N LEU A 85 -13.77 -10.11 8.10
CA LEU A 85 -13.66 -11.52 8.48
C LEU A 85 -13.60 -12.41 7.25
N HIS A 86 -14.43 -12.14 6.23
CA HIS A 86 -14.42 -12.89 4.99
C HIS A 86 -13.10 -12.73 4.23
N ALA A 87 -12.59 -11.51 4.09
CA ALA A 87 -11.29 -11.27 3.46
C ALA A 87 -10.17 -12.07 4.13
N ALA A 88 -10.02 -11.94 5.46
CA ALA A 88 -8.99 -12.62 6.22
C ALA A 88 -9.19 -14.15 6.26
N ALA A 89 -10.43 -14.63 6.25
CA ALA A 89 -10.71 -16.07 6.22
C ALA A 89 -10.30 -16.72 4.90
N LEU A 90 -10.58 -16.06 3.75
CA LEU A 90 -10.07 -16.56 2.47
C LEU A 90 -8.55 -16.55 2.43
N ASP A 91 -7.92 -15.49 2.96
CA ASP A 91 -6.46 -15.46 3.08
C ASP A 91 -5.94 -16.68 3.84
N PHE A 92 -6.50 -17.01 5.01
CA PHE A 92 -6.13 -18.23 5.75
C PHE A 92 -6.36 -19.52 4.96
N VAL A 93 -7.48 -19.63 4.25
CA VAL A 93 -7.76 -20.80 3.40
C VAL A 93 -6.67 -20.98 2.33
N LEU A 94 -6.23 -19.89 1.70
CA LEU A 94 -5.21 -19.91 0.66
C LEU A 94 -3.81 -20.16 1.25
N ILE A 95 -3.47 -19.52 2.38
CA ILE A 95 -2.22 -19.74 3.14
C ILE A 95 -2.09 -21.22 3.52
N ARG A 96 -3.12 -21.83 4.07
CA ARG A 96 -3.14 -23.25 4.45
C ARG A 96 -2.87 -24.16 3.24
N ARG A 97 -3.42 -23.83 2.07
CA ARG A 97 -3.18 -24.59 0.83
C ARG A 97 -1.74 -24.49 0.37
N VAL A 98 -1.17 -23.30 0.36
CA VAL A 98 0.21 -23.06 -0.09
C VAL A 98 1.23 -23.61 0.90
N SER A 99 0.98 -23.48 2.20
CA SER A 99 1.90 -23.94 3.24
C SER A 99 1.80 -25.45 3.54
N GLY A 100 0.66 -26.05 3.21
CA GLY A 100 0.34 -27.41 3.64
C GLY A 100 0.12 -27.57 5.15
N SER A 101 -0.02 -26.47 5.88
CA SER A 101 -0.14 -26.41 7.34
C SER A 101 -1.45 -25.73 7.77
N ASN A 102 -2.03 -26.19 8.87
CA ASN A 102 -3.25 -25.60 9.42
C ASN A 102 -2.92 -24.35 10.26
N LEU A 103 -2.52 -23.26 9.59
CA LEU A 103 -2.17 -22.00 10.21
C LEU A 103 -3.42 -21.19 10.61
N GLY A 104 -3.24 -20.28 11.57
CA GLY A 104 -4.29 -19.42 12.09
C GLY A 104 -5.28 -20.14 13.04
N PRO A 105 -6.25 -19.38 13.58
CA PRO A 105 -7.26 -19.92 14.49
C PRO A 105 -8.26 -20.82 13.79
N ASN A 106 -9.02 -21.59 14.56
CA ASN A 106 -10.19 -22.29 14.05
C ASN A 106 -11.34 -21.27 13.93
N PHE A 107 -11.81 -21.03 12.70
CA PHE A 107 -12.93 -20.13 12.40
C PHE A 107 -14.09 -20.84 11.67
N GLY A 108 -14.10 -22.18 11.67
CA GLY A 108 -15.09 -23.00 10.97
C GLY A 108 -14.64 -23.40 9.58
N GLU A 109 -15.59 -23.83 8.76
CA GLU A 109 -15.36 -24.23 7.36
C GLU A 109 -15.63 -23.04 6.42
N GLY A 110 -14.87 -23.01 5.32
CA GLY A 110 -15.03 -21.99 4.28
C GLY A 110 -14.38 -20.65 4.63
N ASP A 111 -14.93 -19.59 4.08
CA ASP A 111 -14.39 -18.23 4.13
C ASP A 111 -15.37 -17.19 4.72
N ASN A 112 -16.43 -17.66 5.39
CA ASN A 112 -17.45 -16.81 6.03
C ASN A 112 -17.57 -17.18 7.51
N PRO A 113 -16.62 -16.77 8.35
CA PRO A 113 -16.67 -17.05 9.78
C PRO A 113 -17.90 -16.42 10.44
N SER A 114 -18.49 -17.12 11.41
CA SER A 114 -19.58 -16.55 12.18
C SER A 114 -19.09 -15.35 12.99
N ARG A 115 -19.86 -14.26 12.98
CA ARG A 115 -19.65 -13.08 13.82
C ARG A 115 -19.64 -13.42 15.32
N ASP A 116 -20.29 -14.53 15.72
CA ASP A 116 -20.30 -15.01 17.11
C ASP A 116 -18.93 -15.47 17.63
N LEU A 117 -18.01 -15.84 16.73
CA LEU A 117 -16.62 -16.18 17.07
C LEU A 117 -15.74 -14.95 17.27
N PHE A 118 -16.16 -13.78 16.76
CA PHE A 118 -15.38 -12.53 16.72
C PHE A 118 -16.26 -11.37 17.19
N LYS A 119 -16.60 -11.35 18.46
CA LYS A 119 -17.64 -10.45 19.02
C LYS A 119 -17.22 -9.00 19.12
N THR A 120 -15.95 -8.74 19.40
CA THR A 120 -15.40 -7.39 19.60
C THR A 120 -14.62 -6.92 18.37
N LYS A 121 -14.42 -5.61 18.28
CA LYS A 121 -13.48 -5.00 17.34
C LYS A 121 -12.09 -5.62 17.47
N ALA A 122 -11.62 -5.82 18.71
CA ALA A 122 -10.32 -6.41 18.98
C ALA A 122 -10.15 -7.82 18.39
N ASP A 123 -11.19 -8.64 18.45
CA ASP A 123 -11.18 -9.99 17.87
C ASP A 123 -11.02 -9.93 16.36
N VAL A 124 -11.77 -9.04 15.69
CA VAL A 124 -11.70 -8.87 14.23
C VAL A 124 -10.33 -8.32 13.81
N VAL A 125 -9.83 -7.29 14.51
CA VAL A 125 -8.50 -6.71 14.24
C VAL A 125 -7.42 -7.77 14.37
N LYS A 126 -7.44 -8.54 15.45
CA LYS A 126 -6.48 -9.62 15.69
C LYS A 126 -6.53 -10.67 14.58
N PHE A 127 -7.71 -11.08 14.15
CA PHE A 127 -7.88 -12.07 13.10
C PHE A 127 -7.26 -11.61 11.76
N VAL A 128 -7.50 -10.35 11.38
CA VAL A 128 -6.89 -9.76 10.17
C VAL A 128 -5.37 -9.67 10.31
N GLN A 129 -4.87 -9.22 11.47
CA GLN A 129 -3.43 -9.14 11.72
C GLN A 129 -2.74 -10.50 11.63
N GLU A 130 -3.34 -11.54 12.20
CA GLU A 130 -2.81 -12.91 12.15
C GLU A 130 -2.76 -13.45 10.71
N ALA A 131 -3.80 -13.21 9.90
CA ALA A 131 -3.80 -13.62 8.50
C ALA A 131 -2.65 -12.95 7.71
N VAL A 132 -2.49 -11.64 7.85
CA VAL A 132 -1.42 -10.89 7.17
C VAL A 132 -0.04 -11.37 7.62
N ALA A 133 0.17 -11.57 8.92
CA ALA A 133 1.44 -12.03 9.47
C ALA A 133 1.80 -13.45 9.02
N ASP A 134 0.82 -14.36 9.02
CA ASP A 134 1.03 -15.75 8.59
C ASP A 134 1.35 -15.83 7.10
N GLY A 135 0.64 -15.07 6.26
CA GLY A 135 0.92 -15.00 4.83
C GLY A 135 2.32 -14.46 4.54
N ALA A 136 2.70 -13.36 5.18
CA ALA A 136 4.04 -12.79 5.05
C ALA A 136 5.13 -13.79 5.43
N ARG A 137 4.96 -14.51 6.54
CA ARG A 137 5.88 -15.52 7.01
C ARG A 137 6.02 -16.68 6.01
N VAL A 138 4.91 -17.16 5.45
CA VAL A 138 4.93 -18.26 4.47
C VAL A 138 5.63 -17.83 3.18
N ILE A 139 5.36 -16.63 2.66
CA ILE A 139 6.03 -16.09 1.47
C ILE A 139 7.56 -16.03 1.71
N GLN A 140 7.99 -15.47 2.84
CA GLN A 140 9.40 -15.35 3.20
C GLN A 140 10.08 -16.71 3.33
N GLN A 141 9.45 -17.68 4.00
CA GLN A 141 10.03 -19.01 4.23
C GLN A 141 10.16 -19.83 2.96
N GLN A 142 9.23 -19.69 2.02
CA GLN A 142 9.21 -20.47 0.79
C GLN A 142 10.09 -19.86 -0.31
N GLY A 143 10.26 -18.55 -0.32
CA GLY A 143 11.04 -17.84 -1.33
C GLY A 143 10.54 -18.07 -2.76
N ASP A 144 11.40 -17.80 -3.75
CA ASP A 144 11.05 -17.94 -5.18
C ASP A 144 10.67 -19.38 -5.55
N ALA A 145 11.36 -20.37 -4.98
CA ALA A 145 11.04 -21.77 -5.23
C ALA A 145 9.62 -22.13 -4.77
N GLY A 146 9.17 -21.54 -3.66
CA GLY A 146 7.81 -21.72 -3.17
C GLY A 146 6.75 -21.19 -4.12
N LEU A 147 7.03 -20.10 -4.85
CA LEU A 147 6.12 -19.54 -5.85
C LEU A 147 5.92 -20.45 -7.06
N ASP A 148 6.95 -21.23 -7.42
CA ASP A 148 6.90 -22.17 -8.55
C ASP A 148 6.26 -23.53 -8.18
N ASN A 149 6.16 -23.84 -6.88
CA ASN A 149 5.45 -25.02 -6.42
C ASN A 149 3.96 -24.96 -6.80
N THR A 150 3.31 -26.12 -6.79
CA THR A 150 1.88 -26.23 -7.06
C THR A 150 1.13 -26.75 -5.85
N SER A 151 -0.07 -26.23 -5.64
CA SER A 151 -0.99 -26.67 -4.61
C SER A 151 -2.37 -26.97 -5.19
N LYS A 152 -3.15 -27.80 -4.50
CA LYS A 152 -4.55 -28.04 -4.89
C LYS A 152 -5.35 -26.77 -4.75
N PHE A 153 -6.06 -26.44 -5.82
CA PHE A 153 -6.89 -25.25 -5.90
C PHE A 153 -8.21 -25.57 -6.60
N LEU A 154 -9.33 -25.01 -6.15
CA LEU A 154 -10.67 -25.18 -6.69
C LEU A 154 -10.96 -26.64 -7.17
N GLY A 155 -11.32 -27.49 -6.24
CA GLY A 155 -11.49 -28.93 -6.47
C GLY A 155 -10.14 -29.65 -6.53
N ASN A 156 -9.90 -30.42 -7.59
CA ASN A 156 -8.64 -31.19 -7.76
C ASN A 156 -7.65 -30.54 -8.74
N ARG A 157 -7.88 -29.33 -9.19
CA ARG A 157 -6.93 -28.63 -10.07
C ARG A 157 -5.69 -28.25 -9.28
N LEU A 158 -4.52 -28.37 -9.91
CA LEU A 158 -3.28 -27.79 -9.40
C LEU A 158 -3.13 -26.38 -9.97
N ALA A 159 -2.68 -25.46 -9.13
CA ALA A 159 -2.28 -24.12 -9.53
C ALA A 159 -0.89 -23.83 -8.95
N HIS A 160 -0.08 -23.04 -9.67
CA HIS A 160 1.15 -22.50 -9.10
C HIS A 160 0.82 -21.62 -7.87
N ASN A 161 1.66 -21.73 -6.85
CA ASN A 161 1.47 -20.95 -5.62
C ASN A 161 1.49 -19.43 -5.91
N SER A 162 2.28 -18.99 -6.89
CA SER A 162 2.25 -17.58 -7.35
C SER A 162 0.86 -17.13 -7.77
N SER A 163 0.09 -17.96 -8.48
CA SER A 163 -1.29 -17.64 -8.87
C SER A 163 -2.24 -17.62 -7.66
N ILE A 164 -1.98 -18.48 -6.67
CA ILE A 164 -2.79 -18.51 -5.43
C ILE A 164 -2.54 -17.23 -4.61
N TRP A 165 -1.28 -16.79 -4.49
CA TRP A 165 -0.93 -15.53 -3.83
C TRP A 165 -1.48 -14.31 -4.56
N MET A 166 -1.46 -14.31 -5.90
CA MET A 166 -2.08 -13.23 -6.69
C MET A 166 -3.58 -13.14 -6.40
N LEU A 167 -4.30 -14.27 -6.36
CA LEU A 167 -5.72 -14.30 -6.00
C LEU A 167 -5.95 -13.74 -4.58
N ALA A 168 -5.13 -14.11 -3.60
CA ALA A 168 -5.27 -13.61 -2.23
C ALA A 168 -5.12 -12.08 -2.18
N ILE A 169 -4.12 -11.54 -2.87
CA ILE A 169 -3.88 -10.08 -2.96
C ILE A 169 -5.03 -9.37 -3.69
N GLU A 170 -5.48 -9.92 -4.83
CA GLU A 170 -6.59 -9.37 -5.61
C GLU A 170 -7.89 -9.33 -4.80
N HIS A 171 -8.26 -10.44 -4.18
CA HIS A 171 -9.43 -10.55 -3.33
C HIS A 171 -9.40 -9.59 -2.13
N SER A 172 -8.24 -9.49 -1.46
CA SER A 172 -8.03 -8.52 -0.39
C SER A 172 -8.19 -7.07 -0.89
N GLY A 173 -7.74 -6.78 -2.12
CA GLY A 173 -7.92 -5.49 -2.78
C GLY A 173 -9.39 -5.17 -3.12
N GLU A 174 -10.17 -6.17 -3.57
CA GLU A 174 -11.61 -6.04 -3.80
C GLU A 174 -12.34 -5.68 -2.50
N HIS A 175 -12.02 -6.39 -1.41
CA HIS A 175 -12.61 -6.11 -0.10
C HIS A 175 -12.17 -4.76 0.48
N TYR A 176 -10.93 -4.36 0.29
CA TYR A 176 -10.50 -3.01 0.63
C TYR A 176 -11.35 -1.96 -0.09
N GLY A 177 -11.60 -2.12 -1.40
CA GLY A 177 -12.47 -1.23 -2.16
C GLY A 177 -13.90 -1.17 -1.62
N GLN A 178 -14.46 -2.32 -1.23
CA GLN A 178 -15.77 -2.38 -0.58
C GLN A 178 -15.74 -1.63 0.76
N LEU A 179 -14.75 -1.86 1.62
CA LEU A 179 -14.62 -1.18 2.92
C LEU A 179 -14.51 0.35 2.79
N VAL A 180 -13.91 0.86 1.71
CA VAL A 180 -13.92 2.30 1.39
C VAL A 180 -15.35 2.84 1.29
N VAL A 181 -16.28 2.06 0.73
CA VAL A 181 -17.71 2.46 0.64
C VAL A 181 -18.33 2.57 2.04
N TYR A 182 -18.01 1.64 2.96
CA TYR A 182 -18.49 1.71 4.36
C TYR A 182 -18.02 2.99 5.05
N TYR A 183 -16.74 3.38 4.87
CA TYR A 183 -16.23 4.64 5.37
C TYR A 183 -17.03 5.83 4.83
N ARG A 184 -17.17 5.91 3.51
CA ARG A 184 -17.87 7.02 2.85
C ARG A 184 -19.33 7.11 3.26
N ALA A 185 -20.03 5.98 3.38
CA ALA A 185 -21.41 5.91 3.85
C ALA A 185 -21.58 6.42 5.30
N ASN A 186 -20.50 6.39 6.09
CA ASN A 186 -20.46 6.91 7.45
C ASN A 186 -19.83 8.32 7.55
N ASN A 187 -19.62 9.03 6.44
CA ASN A 187 -18.96 10.33 6.37
C ASN A 187 -17.52 10.32 6.93
N LEU A 188 -16.84 9.20 6.82
CA LEU A 188 -15.45 9.01 7.25
C LEU A 188 -14.52 9.00 6.02
N VAL A 189 -13.26 9.41 6.24
CA VAL A 189 -12.20 9.31 5.24
C VAL A 189 -11.40 8.04 5.54
N PRO A 190 -11.22 7.12 4.56
CA PRO A 190 -10.38 5.94 4.76
C PRO A 190 -8.95 6.32 5.15
N PRO A 191 -8.25 5.51 5.99
CA PRO A 191 -6.90 5.83 6.46
C PRO A 191 -5.91 6.18 5.35
N ASP A 192 -5.86 5.37 4.30
CA ASP A 192 -4.95 5.53 3.16
C ASP A 192 -5.28 6.75 2.27
N SER A 193 -6.46 7.37 2.43
CA SER A 193 -6.89 8.57 1.71
C SER A 193 -6.66 9.87 2.50
N ARG A 194 -6.10 9.79 3.72
CA ARG A 194 -5.79 10.97 4.56
C ARG A 194 -4.44 11.55 4.14
N ARG A 195 -4.41 12.86 3.92
CA ARG A 195 -3.20 13.63 3.61
C ARG A 195 -2.60 14.22 4.86
#